data_bb717bb9a55a1191f4574815bed9169e
#
_entry.id   bb717bb9a55a1191f4574815bed9169e
#
_cell.length_a   1.000
_cell.length_b   1.000
_cell.length_c   1.000
_cell.angle_alpha   90.00
_cell.angle_beta   90.00
_cell.angle_gamma   90.00
#
_symmetry.space_group_name_H-M   'P 1'
#
loop_
_entity.id
_entity.type
_entity.pdbx_description
1 polymer ?
#
loop_
_entity_poly.entity_id
_entity_poly.type
_entity_poly.pdbx_seq_one_letter_code
_entity_poly.pdbx_strand_id
1 'polypeptide(L)'
;MVLSALAFSIMAAEVKATAHTVAIKAFARQIISCLIVLIIIIIKNQRIIPLKQNRIKLFLRCLFGTLGMYLYFYSIDNLSLVNASMLTRITPFFVTVLAVIILKETVDNLNWIIFLPMIFGCVLIIKPNSELFNPASIIAVLSACSGAMAYVMIKAIGKEESAYTIIFWFTLVSSGIYFIIAKDEFSSIDKLQYLNLVIIGLFGVLGQIGLTLSYQLSKASYVAPYSYFYIIFSGIIGVYIWQEIPDIFSIIGFICIFLSYFYLIRFQSKIQPNSNP
;
A
#
# COMPACT_ATOMS: atom_id res chain seq x y z
N MET A 1 11.90 -4.86 -2.73
CA MET A 1 10.62 -4.97 -1.99
C MET A 1 10.82 -5.04 -0.48
N VAL A 2 11.74 -5.83 0.10
CA VAL A 2 11.96 -5.89 1.56
C VAL A 2 12.31 -4.51 2.14
N LEU A 3 13.26 -3.79 1.54
CA LEU A 3 13.59 -2.42 1.96
C LEU A 3 12.40 -1.45 1.84
N SER A 4 11.56 -1.64 0.83
CA SER A 4 10.31 -0.88 0.71
C SER A 4 9.34 -1.19 1.86
N ALA A 5 9.23 -2.45 2.25
CA ALA A 5 8.40 -2.87 3.38
C ALA A 5 8.90 -2.27 4.71
N LEU A 6 10.22 -2.25 4.94
CA LEU A 6 10.81 -1.60 6.10
C LEU A 6 10.54 -0.09 6.11
N ALA A 7 10.77 0.59 4.98
CA ALA A 7 10.51 2.02 4.87
C ALA A 7 9.03 2.36 5.14
N PHE A 8 8.10 1.60 4.58
CA PHE A 8 6.68 1.82 4.85
C PHE A 8 6.28 1.50 6.30
N SER A 9 6.92 0.54 6.97
CA SER A 9 6.60 0.26 8.37
C SER A 9 7.07 1.38 9.31
N ILE A 10 8.22 1.97 9.05
CA ILE A 10 8.69 3.16 9.78
C ILE A 10 7.75 4.34 9.50
N MET A 11 7.41 4.58 8.23
CA MET A 11 6.43 5.61 7.87
C MET A 11 5.10 5.40 8.61
N ALA A 12 4.57 4.19 8.67
CA ALA A 12 3.30 3.91 9.33
C ALA A 12 3.37 4.10 10.85
N ALA A 13 4.49 3.79 11.46
CA ALA A 13 4.75 4.08 12.87
C ALA A 13 4.73 5.60 13.14
N GLU A 14 5.40 6.39 12.31
CA GLU A 14 5.37 7.85 12.42
C GLU A 14 3.98 8.44 12.17
N VAL A 15 3.21 7.89 11.22
CA VAL A 15 1.80 8.27 11.01
C VAL A 15 0.99 8.06 12.29
N LYS A 16 1.20 6.94 12.98
CA LYS A 16 0.50 6.63 14.23
C LYS A 16 0.97 7.52 15.39
N ALA A 17 2.26 7.80 15.48
CA ALA A 17 2.85 8.63 16.53
C ALA A 17 2.46 10.12 16.41
N THR A 18 2.09 10.58 15.21
CA THR A 18 1.84 11.99 14.93
C THR A 18 0.38 12.36 15.20
N ALA A 19 0.13 13.35 16.07
CA ALA A 19 -1.21 13.77 16.50
C ALA A 19 -1.96 14.68 15.51
N HIS A 20 -1.46 14.85 14.29
CA HIS A 20 -2.15 15.62 13.24
C HIS A 20 -3.22 14.80 12.53
N THR A 21 -4.10 15.50 11.81
CA THR A 21 -5.13 14.86 11.00
C THR A 21 -4.55 14.01 9.87
N VAL A 22 -5.32 13.05 9.41
CA VAL A 22 -4.95 12.20 8.26
C VAL A 22 -4.57 13.04 7.04
N ALA A 23 -5.27 14.14 6.81
CA ALA A 23 -5.03 15.00 5.65
C ALA A 23 -3.66 15.69 5.68
N ILE A 24 -3.23 16.22 6.85
CA ILE A 24 -1.90 16.82 7.03
C ILE A 24 -0.80 15.78 6.87
N LYS A 25 -0.92 14.61 7.51
CA LYS A 25 0.06 13.52 7.37
C LYS A 25 0.20 13.06 5.92
N ALA A 26 -0.93 12.90 5.24
CA ALA A 26 -0.98 12.49 3.84
C ALA A 26 -0.40 13.58 2.91
N PHE A 27 -0.71 14.85 3.17
CA PHE A 27 -0.12 15.98 2.44
C PHE A 27 1.40 16.00 2.59
N ALA A 28 1.90 15.97 3.83
CA ALA A 28 3.35 15.99 4.11
C ALA A 28 4.07 14.85 3.38
N ARG A 29 3.53 13.62 3.46
CA ARG A 29 4.06 12.47 2.73
C ARG A 29 4.13 12.73 1.24
N GLN A 30 3.09 13.27 0.65
CA GLN A 30 3.01 13.41 -0.81
C GLN A 30 3.82 14.58 -1.33
N ILE A 31 3.81 15.73 -0.66
CA ILE A 31 4.58 16.90 -1.12
C ILE A 31 6.09 16.65 -1.04
N ILE A 32 6.57 16.04 0.05
CA ILE A 32 7.99 15.69 0.20
C ILE A 32 8.39 14.65 -0.85
N SER A 33 7.55 13.62 -1.07
CA SER A 33 7.79 12.63 -2.10
C SER A 33 7.81 13.26 -3.50
N CYS A 34 6.91 14.20 -3.79
CA CYS A 34 6.84 14.91 -5.06
C CYS A 34 8.12 15.69 -5.33
N LEU A 35 8.60 16.47 -4.34
CA LEU A 35 9.81 17.27 -4.47
C LEU A 35 11.05 16.39 -4.69
N ILE A 36 11.21 15.31 -3.92
CA ILE A 36 12.36 14.41 -4.06
C ILE A 36 12.32 13.71 -5.43
N VAL A 37 11.16 13.23 -5.86
CA VAL A 37 11.05 12.53 -7.16
C VAL A 37 11.24 13.51 -8.31
N LEU A 38 10.78 14.76 -8.20
CA LEU A 38 11.05 15.80 -9.20
C LEU A 38 12.56 16.05 -9.36
N ILE A 39 13.29 16.17 -8.24
CA ILE A 39 14.76 16.30 -8.28
C ILE A 39 15.40 15.09 -8.97
N ILE A 40 14.95 13.86 -8.66
CA ILE A 40 15.47 12.64 -9.31
C ILE A 40 15.19 12.65 -10.81
N ILE A 41 14.00 13.07 -11.24
CA ILE A 41 13.63 13.19 -12.66
C ILE A 41 14.56 14.15 -13.38
N ILE A 42 14.83 15.32 -12.80
CA ILE A 42 15.73 16.33 -13.38
C ILE A 42 17.17 15.78 -13.49
N ILE A 43 17.71 15.20 -12.40
CA ILE A 43 19.08 14.66 -12.39
C ILE A 43 19.24 13.51 -13.38
N LYS A 44 18.23 12.63 -13.50
CA LYS A 44 18.26 11.47 -14.40
C LYS A 44 17.78 11.80 -15.82
N ASN A 45 17.45 13.05 -16.11
CA ASN A 45 16.89 13.51 -17.38
C ASN A 45 15.72 12.65 -17.87
N GLN A 46 14.82 12.30 -16.94
CA GLN A 46 13.67 11.44 -17.23
C GLN A 46 12.49 12.27 -17.76
N ARG A 47 11.63 11.60 -18.52
CA ARG A 47 10.44 12.25 -19.10
C ARG A 47 9.41 12.55 -18.00
N ILE A 48 8.96 13.80 -17.90
CA ILE A 48 7.90 14.20 -16.95
C ILE A 48 6.51 13.94 -17.53
N ILE A 49 6.29 14.26 -18.81
CA ILE A 49 4.99 14.15 -19.47
C ILE A 49 4.73 12.70 -19.88
N PRO A 50 3.63 12.08 -19.40
CA PRO A 50 3.30 10.71 -19.73
C PRO A 50 2.85 10.58 -21.19
N LEU A 51 3.06 9.40 -21.78
CA LEU A 51 2.56 9.03 -23.09
C LEU A 51 1.03 9.16 -23.15
N LYS A 52 0.50 9.62 -24.26
CA LYS A 52 -0.96 9.84 -24.44
C LYS A 52 -1.76 8.58 -24.11
N GLN A 53 -1.29 7.41 -24.51
CA GLN A 53 -1.93 6.11 -24.30
C GLN A 53 -2.01 5.68 -22.82
N ASN A 54 -1.14 6.21 -21.97
CA ASN A 54 -1.06 5.85 -20.56
C ASN A 54 -1.76 6.86 -19.62
N ARG A 55 -2.27 7.98 -20.15
CA ARG A 55 -2.85 9.05 -19.30
C ARG A 55 -4.04 8.58 -18.48
N ILE A 56 -4.96 7.81 -19.05
CA ILE A 56 -6.13 7.28 -18.34
C ILE A 56 -5.69 6.32 -17.25
N LYS A 57 -4.77 5.38 -17.56
CA LYS A 57 -4.24 4.44 -16.57
C LYS A 57 -3.55 5.17 -15.42
N LEU A 58 -2.78 6.21 -15.76
CA LEU A 58 -2.09 7.03 -14.77
C LEU A 58 -3.08 7.87 -13.92
N PHE A 59 -4.13 8.41 -14.52
CA PHE A 59 -5.20 9.08 -13.79
C PHE A 59 -5.87 8.14 -12.78
N LEU A 60 -6.25 6.93 -13.20
CA LEU A 60 -6.82 5.91 -12.32
C LEU A 60 -5.84 5.52 -11.21
N ARG A 61 -4.55 5.38 -11.54
CA ARG A 61 -3.47 5.16 -10.56
C ARG A 61 -3.44 6.27 -9.50
N CYS A 62 -3.54 7.53 -9.91
CA CYS A 62 -3.56 8.67 -9.01
C CYS A 62 -4.82 8.66 -8.13
N LEU A 63 -5.99 8.50 -8.72
CA LEU A 63 -7.27 8.51 -8.03
C LEU A 63 -7.33 7.42 -6.95
N PHE A 64 -7.18 6.16 -7.35
CA PHE A 64 -7.27 5.03 -6.43
C PHE A 64 -6.09 4.96 -5.46
N GLY A 65 -4.90 5.40 -5.86
CA GLY A 65 -3.76 5.51 -4.98
C GLY A 65 -3.95 6.55 -3.88
N THR A 66 -4.53 7.71 -4.22
CA THR A 66 -4.87 8.77 -3.26
C THR A 66 -5.93 8.28 -2.28
N LEU A 67 -7.05 7.75 -2.79
CA LEU A 67 -8.11 7.22 -1.94
C LEU A 67 -7.58 6.11 -1.02
N GLY A 68 -6.87 5.13 -1.57
CA GLY A 68 -6.33 4.01 -0.80
C GLY A 68 -5.37 4.46 0.31
N MET A 69 -4.53 5.47 0.04
CA MET A 69 -3.61 5.99 1.04
C MET A 69 -4.35 6.74 2.16
N TYR A 70 -5.36 7.55 1.84
CA TYR A 70 -6.16 8.24 2.85
C TYR A 70 -6.86 7.24 3.78
N LEU A 71 -7.53 6.25 3.20
CA LEU A 71 -8.22 5.20 3.95
C LEU A 71 -7.23 4.38 4.81
N TYR A 72 -6.03 4.14 4.31
CA TYR A 72 -4.99 3.45 5.05
C TYR A 72 -4.50 4.25 6.26
N PHE A 73 -4.20 5.54 6.09
CA PHE A 73 -3.79 6.39 7.21
C PHE A 73 -4.90 6.54 8.25
N TYR A 74 -6.15 6.67 7.80
CA TYR A 74 -7.31 6.65 8.68
C TYR A 74 -7.38 5.34 9.49
N SER A 75 -7.13 4.20 8.86
CA SER A 75 -7.15 2.91 9.56
C SER A 75 -6.04 2.78 10.60
N ILE A 76 -4.84 3.33 10.33
CA ILE A 76 -3.72 3.35 11.29
C ILE A 76 -4.06 4.21 12.51
N ASP A 77 -4.74 5.34 12.32
CA ASP A 77 -5.12 6.23 13.41
C ASP A 77 -6.19 5.61 14.33
N ASN A 78 -7.01 4.71 13.82
CA ASN A 78 -8.17 4.16 14.52
C ASN A 78 -8.05 2.67 14.90
N LEU A 79 -6.99 1.97 14.45
CA LEU A 79 -6.69 0.58 14.79
C LEU A 79 -5.31 0.46 15.43
N SER A 80 -5.01 -0.73 15.97
CA SER A 80 -3.62 -1.07 16.24
C SER A 80 -2.83 -1.10 14.94
N LEU A 81 -1.54 -0.69 14.97
CA LEU A 81 -0.66 -0.71 13.81
C LEU A 81 -0.57 -2.12 13.21
N VAL A 82 -0.58 -3.13 14.09
CA VAL A 82 -0.53 -4.54 13.71
C VAL A 82 -1.80 -4.94 12.94
N ASN A 83 -3.01 -4.65 13.47
CA ASN A 83 -4.28 -5.02 12.82
C ASN A 83 -4.49 -4.28 11.49
N ALA A 84 -4.20 -2.98 11.43
CA ALA A 84 -4.24 -2.22 10.19
C ALA A 84 -3.30 -2.81 9.13
N SER A 85 -2.09 -3.21 9.56
CA SER A 85 -1.09 -3.87 8.71
C SER A 85 -1.56 -5.22 8.19
N MET A 86 -2.16 -6.06 9.05
CA MET A 86 -2.66 -7.39 8.67
C MET A 86 -3.82 -7.30 7.67
N LEU A 87 -4.80 -6.43 7.91
CA LEU A 87 -5.97 -6.29 7.04
C LEU A 87 -5.60 -5.79 5.64
N THR A 88 -4.66 -4.88 5.54
CA THR A 88 -4.21 -4.40 4.22
C THR A 88 -3.48 -5.46 3.40
N ARG A 89 -3.06 -6.57 4.00
CA ARG A 89 -2.44 -7.70 3.27
C ARG A 89 -3.43 -8.55 2.47
N ILE A 90 -4.73 -8.26 2.49
CA ILE A 90 -5.68 -8.81 1.52
C ILE A 90 -5.50 -8.19 0.11
N THR A 91 -4.71 -7.14 -0.03
CA THR A 91 -4.43 -6.47 -1.32
C THR A 91 -4.11 -7.46 -2.46
N PRO A 92 -3.29 -8.51 -2.31
CA PRO A 92 -3.02 -9.45 -3.40
C PRO A 92 -4.26 -10.19 -3.92
N PHE A 93 -5.25 -10.45 -3.08
CA PHE A 93 -6.54 -10.98 -3.52
C PHE A 93 -7.23 -10.01 -4.49
N PHE A 94 -7.39 -8.75 -4.08
CA PHE A 94 -7.99 -7.74 -4.94
C PHE A 94 -7.17 -7.49 -6.21
N VAL A 95 -5.82 -7.51 -6.13
CA VAL A 95 -4.95 -7.38 -7.31
C VAL A 95 -5.25 -8.51 -8.30
N THR A 96 -5.37 -9.75 -7.83
CA THR A 96 -5.66 -10.89 -8.71
C THR A 96 -7.05 -10.78 -9.34
N VAL A 97 -8.08 -10.49 -8.56
CA VAL A 97 -9.45 -10.27 -9.07
C VAL A 97 -9.46 -9.17 -10.14
N LEU A 98 -8.86 -8.02 -9.83
CA LEU A 98 -8.83 -6.89 -10.76
C LEU A 98 -7.95 -7.16 -12.00
N ALA A 99 -6.87 -7.94 -11.87
CA ALA A 99 -6.05 -8.33 -13.00
C ALA A 99 -6.82 -9.24 -13.98
N VAL A 100 -7.64 -10.16 -13.47
CA VAL A 100 -8.53 -10.98 -14.32
C VAL A 100 -9.54 -10.09 -15.05
N ILE A 101 -10.19 -9.17 -14.34
CA ILE A 101 -11.26 -8.33 -14.92
C ILE A 101 -10.68 -7.31 -15.90
N ILE A 102 -9.61 -6.61 -15.54
CA ILE A 102 -9.10 -5.44 -16.27
C ILE A 102 -8.04 -5.83 -17.28
N LEU A 103 -7.09 -6.70 -16.88
CA LEU A 103 -5.98 -7.12 -17.73
C LEU A 103 -6.29 -8.41 -18.51
N LYS A 104 -7.46 -9.02 -18.26
CA LYS A 104 -7.90 -10.30 -18.84
C LYS A 104 -6.90 -11.42 -18.61
N GLU A 105 -6.21 -11.40 -17.46
CA GLU A 105 -5.30 -12.47 -17.07
C GLU A 105 -6.11 -13.74 -16.74
N THR A 106 -5.62 -14.88 -17.19
CA THR A 106 -6.23 -16.18 -16.86
C THR A 106 -5.73 -16.63 -15.49
N VAL A 107 -6.66 -17.07 -14.66
CA VAL A 107 -6.39 -17.58 -13.30
C VAL A 107 -7.08 -18.93 -13.17
N ASP A 108 -6.35 -19.94 -12.73
CA ASP A 108 -6.89 -21.29 -12.54
C ASP A 108 -7.97 -21.34 -11.46
N ASN A 109 -8.95 -22.23 -11.61
CA ASN A 109 -10.04 -22.41 -10.65
C ASN A 109 -9.54 -22.71 -9.22
N LEU A 110 -8.40 -23.41 -9.10
CA LEU A 110 -7.80 -23.70 -7.80
C LEU A 110 -7.39 -22.42 -7.03
N ASN A 111 -7.01 -21.37 -7.75
CA ASN A 111 -6.65 -20.09 -7.11
C ASN A 111 -7.85 -19.45 -6.39
N TRP A 112 -9.07 -19.65 -6.90
CA TRP A 112 -10.28 -19.15 -6.24
C TRP A 112 -10.56 -19.86 -4.91
N ILE A 113 -10.29 -21.18 -4.83
CA ILE A 113 -10.41 -21.95 -3.58
C ILE A 113 -9.41 -21.46 -2.54
N ILE A 114 -8.19 -21.10 -2.96
CA ILE A 114 -7.13 -20.60 -2.09
C ILE A 114 -7.49 -19.23 -1.48
N PHE A 115 -8.36 -18.45 -2.10
CA PHE A 115 -8.81 -17.17 -1.54
C PHE A 115 -9.81 -17.31 -0.39
N LEU A 116 -10.50 -18.46 -0.24
CA LEU A 116 -11.45 -18.66 0.85
C LEU A 116 -10.80 -18.54 2.25
N PRO A 117 -9.66 -19.19 2.55
CA PRO A 117 -9.00 -18.99 3.84
C PRO A 117 -8.49 -17.55 4.03
N MET A 118 -8.14 -16.83 2.95
CA MET A 118 -7.74 -15.43 3.04
C MET A 118 -8.91 -14.54 3.48
N ILE A 119 -10.09 -14.73 2.90
CA ILE A 119 -11.32 -14.01 3.28
C ILE A 119 -11.69 -14.35 4.72
N PHE A 120 -11.65 -15.64 5.08
CA PHE A 120 -11.91 -16.10 6.44
C PHE A 120 -10.94 -15.47 7.44
N GLY A 121 -9.65 -15.40 7.12
CA GLY A 121 -8.65 -14.72 7.92
C GLY A 121 -8.96 -13.24 8.15
N CYS A 122 -9.45 -12.53 7.12
CA CYS A 122 -9.90 -11.15 7.29
C CYS A 122 -11.10 -11.04 8.24
N VAL A 123 -12.08 -11.93 8.14
CA VAL A 123 -13.25 -11.96 9.05
C VAL A 123 -12.80 -12.16 10.50
N LEU A 124 -11.83 -13.05 10.75
CA LEU A 124 -11.27 -13.28 12.09
C LEU A 124 -10.59 -12.00 12.66
N ILE A 125 -9.90 -11.22 11.84
CA ILE A 125 -9.26 -9.97 12.27
C ILE A 125 -10.30 -8.87 12.48
N ILE A 126 -11.33 -8.79 11.64
CA ILE A 126 -12.40 -7.78 11.71
C ILE A 126 -13.33 -8.00 12.91
N LYS A 127 -13.64 -9.26 13.26
CA LYS A 127 -14.53 -9.65 14.37
C LYS A 127 -15.91 -8.98 14.33
N PRO A 128 -16.66 -9.08 13.23
CA PRO A 128 -17.82 -8.23 12.95
C PRO A 128 -18.97 -8.32 13.96
N ASN A 129 -19.07 -9.44 14.69
CA ASN A 129 -20.14 -9.69 15.67
C ASN A 129 -19.64 -9.70 17.13
N SER A 130 -18.55 -9.00 17.43
CA SER A 130 -17.99 -8.94 18.79
C SER A 130 -17.92 -7.49 19.30
N GLU A 131 -17.84 -7.33 20.62
CA GLU A 131 -17.58 -6.02 21.25
C GLU A 131 -16.23 -5.41 20.81
N LEU A 132 -15.33 -6.24 20.24
CA LEU A 132 -14.04 -5.83 19.70
C LEU A 132 -14.12 -5.30 18.26
N PHE A 133 -15.32 -5.27 17.64
CA PHE A 133 -15.50 -4.76 16.29
C PHE A 133 -15.19 -3.26 16.22
N ASN A 134 -14.32 -2.90 15.28
CA ASN A 134 -14.04 -1.50 14.96
C ASN A 134 -14.35 -1.25 13.48
N PRO A 135 -15.25 -0.30 13.14
CA PRO A 135 -15.59 0.03 11.74
C PRO A 135 -14.38 0.41 10.88
N ALA A 136 -13.30 0.93 11.48
CA ALA A 136 -12.05 1.24 10.78
C ALA A 136 -11.41 -0.01 10.13
N SER A 137 -11.77 -1.22 10.59
CA SER A 137 -11.34 -2.48 9.97
C SER A 137 -11.88 -2.63 8.54
N ILE A 138 -13.13 -2.23 8.30
CA ILE A 138 -13.72 -2.22 6.95
C ILE A 138 -13.00 -1.18 6.08
N ILE A 139 -12.67 -0.03 6.64
CA ILE A 139 -11.92 1.02 5.95
C ILE A 139 -10.53 0.53 5.54
N ALA A 140 -9.86 -0.28 6.38
CA ALA A 140 -8.60 -0.91 6.04
C ALA A 140 -8.72 -1.86 4.83
N VAL A 141 -9.81 -2.65 4.75
CA VAL A 141 -10.08 -3.53 3.60
C VAL A 141 -10.39 -2.71 2.34
N LEU A 142 -11.18 -1.64 2.45
CA LEU A 142 -11.44 -0.73 1.32
C LEU A 142 -10.16 -0.04 0.83
N SER A 143 -9.26 0.31 1.75
CA SER A 143 -7.91 0.79 1.42
C SER A 143 -7.14 -0.23 0.60
N ALA A 144 -7.18 -1.52 0.99
CA ALA A 144 -6.52 -2.60 0.27
C ALA A 144 -7.08 -2.77 -1.15
N CYS A 145 -8.40 -2.66 -1.32
CA CYS A 145 -9.05 -2.72 -2.63
C CYS A 145 -8.64 -1.54 -3.53
N SER A 146 -8.67 -0.31 -2.99
CA SER A 146 -8.22 0.88 -3.71
C SER A 146 -6.74 0.81 -4.08
N GLY A 147 -5.89 0.35 -3.15
CA GLY A 147 -4.46 0.12 -3.40
C GLY A 147 -4.23 -0.93 -4.50
N ALA A 148 -5.01 -2.00 -4.51
CA ALA A 148 -4.95 -3.03 -5.54
C ALA A 148 -5.26 -2.47 -6.94
N MET A 149 -6.30 -1.64 -7.08
CA MET A 149 -6.59 -0.96 -8.34
C MET A 149 -5.41 -0.10 -8.80
N ALA A 150 -4.83 0.67 -7.88
CA ALA A 150 -3.64 1.48 -8.19
C ALA A 150 -2.46 0.63 -8.66
N TYR A 151 -2.21 -0.55 -8.09
CA TYR A 151 -1.13 -1.45 -8.48
C TYR A 151 -1.39 -2.14 -9.82
N VAL A 152 -2.64 -2.51 -10.09
CA VAL A 152 -3.04 -3.04 -11.41
C VAL A 152 -2.83 -1.99 -12.51
N MET A 153 -3.07 -0.71 -12.22
CA MET A 153 -2.78 0.37 -13.17
C MET A 153 -1.28 0.55 -13.40
N ILE A 154 -0.42 0.44 -12.37
CA ILE A 154 1.05 0.43 -12.56
C ILE A 154 1.47 -0.70 -13.49
N LYS A 155 0.92 -1.90 -13.28
CA LYS A 155 1.19 -3.06 -14.14
C LYS A 155 0.70 -2.84 -15.58
N ALA A 156 -0.49 -2.24 -15.74
CA ALA A 156 -1.06 -1.91 -17.05
C ALA A 156 -0.25 -0.86 -17.84
N ILE A 157 0.44 0.05 -17.13
CA ILE A 157 1.38 1.02 -17.72
C ILE A 157 2.68 0.31 -18.11
N GLY A 158 3.14 -0.63 -17.28
CA GLY A 158 4.35 -1.42 -17.53
C GLY A 158 5.63 -0.58 -17.56
N LYS A 159 6.58 -0.98 -18.43
CA LYS A 159 7.88 -0.33 -18.60
C LYS A 159 7.88 0.84 -19.60
N GLU A 160 6.73 1.16 -20.20
CA GLU A 160 6.59 2.28 -21.14
C GLU A 160 6.81 3.65 -20.50
N GLU A 161 6.48 3.74 -19.22
CA GLU A 161 6.75 4.94 -18.39
C GLU A 161 7.81 4.66 -17.35
N SER A 162 8.62 5.67 -17.06
CA SER A 162 9.55 5.62 -15.94
C SER A 162 8.78 5.49 -14.61
N ALA A 163 9.31 4.67 -13.69
CA ALA A 163 8.78 4.60 -12.34
C ALA A 163 8.67 5.98 -11.68
N TYR A 164 9.66 6.83 -11.92
CA TYR A 164 9.69 8.18 -11.38
C TYR A 164 8.57 9.06 -11.93
N THR A 165 8.25 8.95 -13.23
CA THR A 165 7.11 9.66 -13.85
C THR A 165 5.78 9.24 -13.21
N ILE A 166 5.58 7.93 -13.01
CA ILE A 166 4.36 7.40 -12.36
C ILE A 166 4.25 7.91 -10.92
N ILE A 167 5.35 7.89 -10.17
CA ILE A 167 5.36 8.36 -8.77
C ILE A 167 5.14 9.88 -8.72
N PHE A 168 5.80 10.64 -9.59
CA PHE A 168 5.66 12.09 -9.63
C PHE A 168 4.20 12.53 -9.81
N TRP A 169 3.52 12.02 -10.84
CA TRP A 169 2.12 12.38 -11.08
C TRP A 169 1.19 11.94 -9.95
N PHE A 170 1.43 10.76 -9.40
CA PHE A 170 0.67 10.30 -8.24
C PHE A 170 0.86 11.22 -7.03
N THR A 171 2.09 11.58 -6.71
CA THR A 171 2.38 12.43 -5.55
C THR A 171 1.94 13.87 -5.77
N LEU A 172 2.06 14.40 -6.98
CA LEU A 172 1.61 15.74 -7.35
C LEU A 172 0.09 15.88 -7.22
N VAL A 173 -0.67 14.97 -7.85
CA VAL A 173 -2.14 14.99 -7.80
C VAL A 173 -2.64 14.79 -6.37
N SER A 174 -2.07 13.81 -5.67
CA SER A 174 -2.45 13.52 -4.28
C SER A 174 -2.13 14.68 -3.34
N SER A 175 -0.97 15.33 -3.48
CA SER A 175 -0.62 16.48 -2.65
C SER A 175 -1.58 17.65 -2.87
N GLY A 176 -2.00 17.89 -4.12
CA GLY A 176 -3.00 18.92 -4.42
C GLY A 176 -4.36 18.63 -3.75
N ILE A 177 -4.82 17.38 -3.81
CA ILE A 177 -6.08 16.98 -3.17
C ILE A 177 -5.99 17.12 -1.65
N TYR A 178 -4.90 16.63 -1.03
CA TYR A 178 -4.76 16.71 0.43
C TYR A 178 -4.51 18.14 0.92
N PHE A 179 -3.86 18.98 0.10
CA PHE A 179 -3.75 20.41 0.40
C PHE A 179 -5.13 21.07 0.50
N ILE A 180 -6.04 20.79 -0.43
CA ILE A 180 -7.40 21.34 -0.41
C ILE A 180 -8.17 20.85 0.82
N ILE A 181 -8.01 19.55 1.20
CA ILE A 181 -8.69 18.98 2.37
C ILE A 181 -8.12 19.57 3.68
N ALA A 182 -6.81 19.75 3.77
CA ALA A 182 -6.13 20.19 4.98
C ALA A 182 -5.97 21.72 5.11
N LYS A 183 -6.46 22.52 4.16
CA LYS A 183 -6.15 23.96 4.03
C LYS A 183 -6.39 24.76 5.33
N ASP A 184 -7.45 24.44 6.06
CA ASP A 184 -7.84 25.17 7.27
C ASP A 184 -7.08 24.67 8.53
N GLU A 185 -6.32 23.58 8.41
CA GLU A 185 -5.62 22.92 9.51
C GLU A 185 -4.12 23.26 9.59
N PHE A 186 -3.55 23.89 8.55
CA PHE A 186 -2.12 24.21 8.52
C PHE A 186 -1.68 25.17 9.64
N SER A 187 -2.57 26.04 10.14
CA SER A 187 -2.30 26.94 11.24
C SER A 187 -2.12 26.23 12.60
N SER A 188 -2.63 25.01 12.71
CA SER A 188 -2.59 24.20 13.94
C SER A 188 -1.40 23.24 14.00
N ILE A 189 -0.46 23.29 13.03
CA ILE A 189 0.68 22.38 13.02
C ILE A 189 1.65 22.74 14.15
N ASP A 190 1.85 21.79 15.05
CA ASP A 190 2.84 21.92 16.13
C ASP A 190 4.26 21.81 15.56
N LYS A 191 5.10 22.80 15.90
CA LYS A 191 6.50 22.86 15.47
C LYS A 191 7.31 21.64 15.90
N LEU A 192 6.99 21.05 17.04
CA LEU A 192 7.66 19.84 17.55
C LEU A 192 7.40 18.61 16.67
N GLN A 193 6.31 18.60 15.92
CA GLN A 193 5.94 17.47 15.06
C GLN A 193 6.37 17.63 13.60
N TYR A 194 7.00 18.73 13.22
CA TYR A 194 7.52 18.88 11.85
C TYR A 194 8.50 17.78 11.46
N LEU A 195 9.34 17.34 12.41
CA LEU A 195 10.30 16.26 12.15
C LEU A 195 9.57 14.96 11.78
N ASN A 196 8.50 14.61 12.50
CA ASN A 196 7.72 13.41 12.21
C ASN A 196 7.08 13.48 10.82
N LEU A 197 6.54 14.65 10.42
CA LEU A 197 5.99 14.86 9.08
C LEU A 197 7.07 14.70 8.00
N VAL A 198 8.29 15.17 8.25
CA VAL A 198 9.43 14.98 7.33
C VAL A 198 9.80 13.50 7.23
N ILE A 199 9.87 12.79 8.35
CA ILE A 199 10.15 11.35 8.39
C ILE A 199 9.09 10.56 7.61
N ILE A 200 7.79 10.88 7.80
CA ILE A 200 6.69 10.30 7.02
C ILE A 200 6.93 10.48 5.51
N GLY A 201 7.35 11.67 5.09
CA GLY A 201 7.65 11.96 3.69
C GLY A 201 8.83 11.18 3.14
N LEU A 202 9.96 11.19 3.87
CA LEU A 202 11.20 10.52 3.47
C LEU A 202 11.02 9.00 3.36
N PHE A 203 10.48 8.37 4.40
CA PHE A 203 10.23 6.93 4.36
C PHE A 203 9.09 6.56 3.40
N GLY A 204 8.13 7.47 3.20
CA GLY A 204 7.09 7.33 2.20
C GLY A 204 7.64 7.25 0.78
N VAL A 205 8.58 8.14 0.39
CA VAL A 205 9.18 8.13 -0.96
C VAL A 205 10.11 6.94 -1.15
N LEU A 206 10.92 6.58 -0.14
CA LEU A 206 11.79 5.40 -0.20
C LEU A 206 10.97 4.12 -0.42
N GLY A 207 9.91 3.95 0.37
CA GLY A 207 8.99 2.84 0.22
C GLY A 207 8.31 2.82 -1.15
N GLN A 208 7.86 3.97 -1.63
CA GLN A 208 7.15 4.10 -2.91
C GLN A 208 8.05 3.81 -4.12
N ILE A 209 9.29 4.29 -4.14
CA ILE A 209 10.27 3.99 -5.19
C ILE A 209 10.55 2.48 -5.22
N GLY A 210 10.87 1.89 -4.07
CA GLY A 210 11.15 0.46 -3.97
C GLY A 210 9.98 -0.41 -4.41
N LEU A 211 8.74 -0.04 -4.04
CA LEU A 211 7.53 -0.73 -4.45
C LEU A 211 7.31 -0.62 -5.96
N THR A 212 7.32 0.60 -6.51
CA THR A 212 7.03 0.82 -7.93
C THR A 212 8.04 0.11 -8.82
N LEU A 213 9.34 0.23 -8.52
CA LEU A 213 10.40 -0.48 -9.25
C LEU A 213 10.23 -2.00 -9.15
N SER A 214 9.90 -2.53 -7.97
CA SER A 214 9.70 -3.96 -7.79
C SER A 214 8.59 -4.50 -8.69
N TYR A 215 7.44 -3.82 -8.75
CA TYR A 215 6.31 -4.22 -9.62
C TYR A 215 6.57 -4.00 -11.12
N GLN A 216 7.40 -3.03 -11.49
CA GLN A 216 7.79 -2.84 -12.89
C GLN A 216 8.82 -3.87 -13.38
N LEU A 217 9.80 -4.22 -12.52
CA LEU A 217 10.94 -5.05 -12.91
C LEU A 217 10.65 -6.55 -12.84
N SER A 218 9.64 -6.97 -12.07
CA SER A 218 9.37 -8.39 -11.81
C SER A 218 7.88 -8.71 -11.91
N LYS A 219 7.57 -10.00 -12.12
CA LYS A 219 6.17 -10.47 -12.06
C LYS A 219 5.59 -10.19 -10.66
N ALA A 220 4.35 -9.73 -10.64
CA ALA A 220 3.68 -9.40 -9.38
C ALA A 220 3.66 -10.58 -8.38
N SER A 221 3.51 -11.80 -8.89
CA SER A 221 3.54 -13.05 -8.11
C SER A 221 4.86 -13.29 -7.35
N TYR A 222 6.00 -12.87 -7.90
CA TYR A 222 7.30 -13.00 -7.23
C TYR A 222 7.56 -11.89 -6.20
N VAL A 223 7.05 -10.70 -6.45
CA VAL A 223 7.31 -9.51 -5.61
C VAL A 223 6.38 -9.45 -4.41
N ALA A 224 5.13 -9.83 -4.61
CA ALA A 224 4.08 -9.70 -3.60
C ALA A 224 4.37 -10.40 -2.26
N PRO A 225 5.02 -11.61 -2.17
CA PRO A 225 5.36 -12.23 -0.89
C PRO A 225 6.24 -11.36 -0.01
N TYR A 226 7.16 -10.63 -0.61
CA TYR A 226 8.06 -9.78 0.15
C TYR A 226 7.34 -8.60 0.81
N SER A 227 6.10 -8.31 0.43
CA SER A 227 5.28 -7.32 1.12
C SER A 227 4.87 -7.75 2.52
N TYR A 228 4.88 -9.05 2.84
CA TYR A 228 4.56 -9.54 4.19
C TYR A 228 5.63 -9.18 5.22
N PHE A 229 6.87 -8.90 4.80
CA PHE A 229 7.88 -8.33 5.71
C PHE A 229 7.42 -7.05 6.38
N TYR A 230 6.51 -6.30 5.74
CA TYR A 230 5.90 -5.13 6.34
C TYR A 230 5.18 -5.46 7.66
N ILE A 231 4.44 -6.59 7.74
CA ILE A 231 3.75 -7.01 8.97
C ILE A 231 4.76 -7.34 10.06
N ILE A 232 5.85 -8.02 9.69
CA ILE A 232 6.91 -8.36 10.64
C ILE A 232 7.51 -7.07 11.21
N PHE A 233 7.88 -6.13 10.37
CA PHE A 233 8.47 -4.87 10.81
C PHE A 233 7.46 -4.00 11.58
N SER A 234 6.23 -3.83 11.08
CA SER A 234 5.19 -3.07 11.77
C SER A 234 4.75 -3.73 13.07
N GLY A 235 4.73 -5.07 13.12
CA GLY A 235 4.45 -5.84 14.33
C GLY A 235 5.51 -5.62 15.39
N ILE A 236 6.80 -5.74 15.05
CA ILE A 236 7.92 -5.47 15.96
C ILE A 236 7.81 -4.04 16.49
N ILE A 237 7.62 -3.05 15.62
CA ILE A 237 7.50 -1.65 16.00
C ILE A 237 6.27 -1.42 16.88
N GLY A 238 5.10 -1.99 16.53
CA GLY A 238 3.85 -1.85 17.27
C GLY A 238 3.93 -2.44 18.68
N VAL A 239 4.53 -3.63 18.82
CA VAL A 239 4.75 -4.26 20.13
C VAL A 239 5.75 -3.46 20.95
N TYR A 240 6.87 -3.00 20.36
CA TYR A 240 7.94 -2.34 21.09
C TYR A 240 7.54 -0.92 21.54
N ILE A 241 6.87 -0.12 20.68
CA ILE A 241 6.56 1.28 20.97
C ILE A 241 5.21 1.42 21.70
N TRP A 242 4.18 0.69 21.28
CA TRP A 242 2.82 0.83 21.83
C TRP A 242 2.36 -0.36 22.64
N GLN A 243 3.18 -1.43 22.78
CA GLN A 243 2.81 -2.68 23.47
C GLN A 243 1.53 -3.32 22.88
N GLU A 244 1.30 -3.13 21.59
CA GLU A 244 0.15 -3.67 20.86
C GLU A 244 0.36 -5.14 20.53
N ILE A 245 -0.02 -6.02 21.45
CA ILE A 245 0.04 -7.46 21.23
C ILE A 245 -1.24 -7.87 20.48
N PRO A 246 -1.13 -8.44 19.26
CA PRO A 246 -2.30 -8.94 18.55
C PRO A 246 -2.94 -10.10 19.32
N ASP A 247 -4.27 -10.12 19.39
CA ASP A 247 -4.99 -11.21 20.01
C ASP A 247 -4.94 -12.50 19.15
N ILE A 248 -5.35 -13.62 19.75
CA ILE A 248 -5.26 -14.94 19.11
C ILE A 248 -6.04 -15.02 17.79
N PHE A 249 -7.20 -14.34 17.68
CA PHE A 249 -7.99 -14.34 16.44
C PHE A 249 -7.29 -13.56 15.32
N SER A 250 -6.64 -12.44 15.65
CA SER A 250 -5.82 -11.68 14.72
C SER A 250 -4.61 -12.48 14.23
N ILE A 251 -3.95 -13.24 15.12
CA ILE A 251 -2.83 -14.11 14.76
C ILE A 251 -3.30 -15.25 13.83
N ILE A 252 -4.38 -15.96 14.18
CA ILE A 252 -4.93 -17.04 13.34
C ILE A 252 -5.36 -16.48 11.98
N GLY A 253 -6.06 -15.34 11.98
CA GLY A 253 -6.49 -14.66 10.75
C GLY A 253 -5.32 -14.29 9.85
N PHE A 254 -4.24 -13.76 10.43
CA PHE A 254 -3.02 -13.48 9.68
C PHE A 254 -2.38 -14.75 9.10
N ILE A 255 -2.28 -15.83 9.87
CA ILE A 255 -1.75 -17.11 9.41
C ILE A 255 -2.56 -17.62 8.21
N CYS A 256 -3.91 -17.55 8.26
CA CYS A 256 -4.78 -17.93 7.14
C CYS A 256 -4.48 -17.11 5.88
N ILE A 257 -4.34 -15.78 6.01
CA ILE A 257 -4.01 -14.88 4.89
C ILE A 257 -2.63 -15.23 4.31
N PHE A 258 -1.64 -15.39 5.19
CA PHE A 258 -0.25 -15.67 4.81
C PHE A 258 -0.11 -17.01 4.09
N LEU A 259 -0.69 -18.09 4.65
CA LEU A 259 -0.61 -19.43 4.07
C LEU A 259 -1.34 -19.51 2.74
N SER A 260 -2.52 -18.89 2.62
CA SER A 260 -3.27 -18.82 1.37
C SER A 260 -2.44 -18.20 0.27
N TYR A 261 -1.80 -17.08 0.59
CA TYR A 261 -0.99 -16.36 -0.38
C TYR A 261 0.32 -17.10 -0.72
N PHE A 262 0.98 -17.70 0.28
CA PHE A 262 2.18 -18.51 0.07
C PHE A 262 1.88 -19.72 -0.84
N TYR A 263 0.74 -20.36 -0.63
CA TYR A 263 0.31 -21.48 -1.46
C TYR A 263 0.02 -21.05 -2.91
N LEU A 264 -0.65 -19.89 -3.08
CA LEU A 264 -0.93 -19.31 -4.40
C LEU A 264 0.37 -19.15 -5.22
N ILE A 265 1.42 -18.58 -4.61
CA ILE A 265 2.71 -18.37 -5.30
C ILE A 265 3.36 -19.69 -5.67
N ARG A 266 3.42 -20.63 -4.75
CA ARG A 266 4.07 -21.92 -4.97
C ARG A 266 3.38 -22.72 -6.08
N PHE A 267 2.07 -22.56 -6.21
CA PHE A 267 1.28 -23.23 -7.25
C PHE A 267 1.47 -22.55 -8.62
N GLN A 268 1.43 -21.23 -8.69
CA GLN A 268 1.67 -20.48 -9.92
C GLN A 268 3.08 -20.73 -10.50
N SER A 269 4.08 -20.90 -9.65
CA SER A 269 5.45 -21.21 -10.10
C SER A 269 5.59 -22.60 -10.70
N LYS A 270 4.70 -23.55 -10.38
CA LYS A 270 4.70 -24.88 -10.97
C LYS A 270 4.00 -24.98 -12.33
N ILE A 271 3.03 -24.09 -12.60
CA ILE A 271 2.23 -24.11 -13.83
C ILE A 271 2.91 -23.38 -14.98
N GLN A 272 3.88 -22.48 -14.70
CA GLN A 272 4.68 -21.80 -15.73
C GLN A 272 6.19 -22.08 -15.56
N PRO A 273 6.67 -23.31 -15.82
CA PRO A 273 8.10 -23.59 -15.69
C PRO A 273 8.98 -22.96 -16.78
N ASN A 274 8.42 -22.47 -17.90
CA ASN A 274 9.19 -22.10 -19.11
C ASN A 274 8.67 -20.86 -19.85
N SER A 275 8.43 -19.74 -19.19
CA SER A 275 8.48 -18.44 -19.89
C SER A 275 9.73 -17.68 -19.44
N ASN A 276 10.87 -18.10 -19.97
CA ASN A 276 12.09 -17.30 -19.94
C ASN A 276 11.89 -16.01 -20.76
N PRO A 277 12.60 -14.92 -20.36
CA PRO A 277 12.38 -13.54 -20.76
C PRO A 277 12.56 -13.27 -22.24
#